data_274f0636b2f618a91151db332b29fd83
#
_entry.id   274f0636b2f618a91151db332b29fd83
#
_cell.length_a   1.000
_cell.length_b   1.000
_cell.length_c   1.000
_cell.angle_alpha   90.00
_cell.angle_beta   90.00
_cell.angle_gamma   90.00
#
_symmetry.space_group_name_H-M   'P 1'
#
loop_
_entity.id
_entity.type
_entity.pdbx_description
1 polymer ?
#
loop_
_entity_poly.entity_id
_entity_poly.type
_entity_poly.pdbx_seq_one_letter_code
_entity_poly.pdbx_strand_id
1 'polypeptide(L)'
;MNNVFVYIELENGVPADVSLELLTKGRELATTLGVKLEAVVLGHNLGDIAKELAKYGADTVWTADDKEFAPFRTLPHTAVMCGLIKQEKPQIALFGATSIGRDFAPRVSSALFSGLTADCTQLVIGDHKDAKTGTEYENLLYQIRPAFGGNIIATIVNPDHRPQMATVREGVMRKEYAAKPGAGEVKPIDWKKFLKESDLVVKILDRQIEERKINIKGASVVVAGGYGVGSKENFKLIHELAEVLGGEVGASRAAVDAGFTEHARQIGQTGVTIRPKLYIACGISGQIQHTAGMDQSSMIISINTDPDAPINKIADFAITGDLNEVIPKMIKYYKQNSK
;
A
#
# COMPACT_ATOMS: atom_id res chain seq x y z
N MET A 1 -5.90 2.57 27.71
CA MET A 1 -5.41 2.75 26.32
C MET A 1 -6.60 3.01 25.43
N ASN A 2 -6.41 3.88 24.45
CA ASN A 2 -7.48 4.25 23.53
C ASN A 2 -7.34 3.44 22.22
N ASN A 3 -8.38 3.49 21.41
CA ASN A 3 -8.55 2.63 20.24
C ASN A 3 -7.56 2.91 19.08
N VAL A 4 -7.52 2.01 18.11
CA VAL A 4 -6.78 2.17 16.85
C VAL A 4 -7.74 2.68 15.79
N PHE A 5 -7.41 3.80 15.17
CA PHE A 5 -8.14 4.39 14.04
C PHE A 5 -7.49 4.01 12.72
N VAL A 6 -8.32 3.68 11.74
CA VAL A 6 -7.93 3.54 10.33
C VAL A 6 -8.81 4.45 9.49
N TYR A 7 -8.20 5.39 8.80
CA TYR A 7 -8.91 6.19 7.80
C TYR A 7 -9.16 5.34 6.55
N ILE A 8 -10.41 5.31 6.11
CA ILE A 8 -10.83 4.57 4.92
C ILE A 8 -10.91 5.54 3.74
N GLU A 9 -9.96 5.40 2.84
CA GLU A 9 -9.99 6.09 1.56
C GLU A 9 -11.00 5.44 0.63
N LEU A 10 -11.77 6.25 -0.10
CA LEU A 10 -12.78 5.78 -1.04
C LEU A 10 -12.35 6.07 -2.48
N GLU A 11 -12.33 5.03 -3.29
CA GLU A 11 -12.19 5.11 -4.74
C GLU A 11 -13.54 4.82 -5.39
N ASN A 12 -14.16 5.84 -5.99
CA ASN A 12 -15.50 5.75 -6.60
C ASN A 12 -16.58 5.16 -5.66
N GLY A 13 -16.52 5.52 -4.38
CA GLY A 13 -17.47 5.06 -3.35
C GLY A 13 -17.14 3.68 -2.74
N VAL A 14 -16.06 3.05 -3.15
CA VAL A 14 -15.60 1.74 -2.64
C VAL A 14 -14.34 1.93 -1.82
N PRO A 15 -14.14 1.20 -0.71
CA PRO A 15 -12.90 1.25 0.05
C PRO A 15 -11.69 0.88 -0.80
N ALA A 16 -10.67 1.74 -0.82
CA ALA A 16 -9.39 1.47 -1.47
C ALA A 16 -8.70 0.25 -0.82
N ASP A 17 -7.99 -0.53 -1.63
CA ASP A 17 -7.31 -1.76 -1.17
C ASP A 17 -6.38 -1.52 0.02
N VAL A 18 -5.61 -0.41 0.00
CA VAL A 18 -4.73 -0.05 1.11
C VAL A 18 -5.47 0.17 2.41
N SER A 19 -6.70 0.68 2.38
CA SER A 19 -7.53 0.85 3.57
C SER A 19 -7.95 -0.50 4.17
N LEU A 20 -8.23 -1.49 3.32
CA LEU A 20 -8.56 -2.85 3.74
C LEU A 20 -7.32 -3.59 4.28
N GLU A 21 -6.15 -3.39 3.67
CA GLU A 21 -4.85 -3.83 4.19
C GLU A 21 -4.61 -3.27 5.60
N LEU A 22 -4.88 -1.96 5.77
CA LEU A 22 -4.72 -1.28 7.06
C LEU A 22 -5.71 -1.73 8.13
N LEU A 23 -6.93 -2.12 7.76
CA LEU A 23 -7.85 -2.75 8.72
C LEU A 23 -7.33 -4.09 9.20
N THR A 24 -6.79 -4.92 8.29
CA THR A 24 -6.16 -6.20 8.66
C THR A 24 -5.02 -5.98 9.65
N LYS A 25 -4.09 -5.06 9.36
CA LYS A 25 -2.98 -4.72 10.27
C LYS A 25 -3.48 -4.03 11.54
N GLY A 26 -4.45 -3.13 11.43
CA GLY A 26 -5.09 -2.45 12.56
C GLY A 26 -5.75 -3.42 13.54
N ARG A 27 -6.35 -4.52 13.04
CA ARG A 27 -6.92 -5.59 13.88
C ARG A 27 -5.84 -6.30 14.70
N GLU A 28 -4.71 -6.60 14.07
CA GLU A 28 -3.55 -7.19 14.75
C GLU A 28 -3.04 -6.28 15.87
N LEU A 29 -2.80 -5.00 15.56
CA LEU A 29 -2.33 -4.00 16.54
C LEU A 29 -3.34 -3.80 17.67
N ALA A 30 -4.63 -3.67 17.36
CA ALA A 30 -5.69 -3.50 18.34
C ALA A 30 -5.83 -4.73 19.26
N THR A 31 -5.63 -5.94 18.72
CA THR A 31 -5.63 -7.19 19.50
C THR A 31 -4.46 -7.22 20.46
N THR A 32 -3.26 -6.86 20.00
CA THR A 32 -2.06 -6.78 20.86
C THR A 32 -2.24 -5.78 22.00
N LEU A 33 -2.89 -4.65 21.72
CA LEU A 33 -3.15 -3.59 22.71
C LEU A 33 -4.37 -3.86 23.61
N GLY A 34 -5.20 -4.85 23.29
CA GLY A 34 -6.45 -5.13 24.00
C GLY A 34 -7.51 -4.03 23.84
N VAL A 35 -7.57 -3.36 22.67
CA VAL A 35 -8.46 -2.23 22.37
C VAL A 35 -9.31 -2.49 21.12
N LYS A 36 -10.25 -1.60 20.81
CA LYS A 36 -11.08 -1.66 19.59
C LYS A 36 -10.32 -1.18 18.36
N LEU A 37 -10.65 -1.77 17.21
CA LEU A 37 -10.33 -1.25 15.89
C LEU A 37 -11.51 -0.43 15.39
N GLU A 38 -11.27 0.83 15.03
CA GLU A 38 -12.28 1.75 14.55
C GLU A 38 -11.93 2.30 13.16
N ALA A 39 -12.85 2.15 12.23
CA ALA A 39 -12.72 2.72 10.89
C ALA A 39 -13.32 4.12 10.85
N VAL A 40 -12.72 5.04 10.12
CA VAL A 40 -13.25 6.39 9.88
C VAL A 40 -13.49 6.57 8.39
N VAL A 41 -14.74 6.81 8.02
CA VAL A 41 -15.20 6.95 6.63
C VAL A 41 -15.86 8.29 6.42
N LEU A 42 -15.29 9.10 5.52
CA LEU A 42 -15.88 10.36 5.08
C LEU A 42 -16.20 10.24 3.59
N GLY A 43 -17.46 10.38 3.20
CA GLY A 43 -17.86 10.18 1.82
C GLY A 43 -19.31 10.53 1.55
N HIS A 44 -19.86 10.04 0.45
CA HIS A 44 -21.26 10.24 0.07
C HIS A 44 -21.86 8.95 -0.46
N ASN A 45 -23.13 8.68 -0.07
CA ASN A 45 -23.83 7.43 -0.39
C ASN A 45 -23.09 6.19 0.12
N LEU A 46 -22.69 6.19 1.39
CA LEU A 46 -21.86 5.16 2.01
C LEU A 46 -22.55 3.79 2.12
N GLY A 47 -23.90 3.75 2.10
CA GLY A 47 -24.68 2.52 2.11
C GLY A 47 -24.28 1.55 3.22
N ASP A 48 -24.05 0.29 2.85
CA ASP A 48 -23.68 -0.81 3.76
C ASP A 48 -22.17 -0.96 4.00
N ILE A 49 -21.38 0.09 3.78
CA ILE A 49 -19.92 0.03 3.88
C ILE A 49 -19.43 -0.56 5.21
N ALA A 50 -20.14 -0.29 6.30
CA ALA A 50 -19.78 -0.80 7.62
C ALA A 50 -19.78 -2.33 7.69
N LYS A 51 -20.69 -2.99 6.97
CA LYS A 51 -20.74 -4.45 6.88
C LYS A 51 -19.51 -5.02 6.19
N GLU A 52 -19.01 -4.32 5.17
CA GLU A 52 -17.79 -4.72 4.47
C GLU A 52 -16.57 -4.55 5.38
N LEU A 53 -16.43 -3.38 6.03
CA LEU A 53 -15.31 -3.09 6.92
C LEU A 53 -15.28 -4.02 8.16
N ALA A 54 -16.44 -4.43 8.64
CA ALA A 54 -16.55 -5.40 9.73
C ALA A 54 -15.91 -6.76 9.40
N LYS A 55 -15.94 -7.21 8.15
CA LYS A 55 -15.27 -8.43 7.71
C LYS A 55 -13.73 -8.38 7.92
N TYR A 56 -13.16 -7.18 7.84
CA TYR A 56 -11.74 -6.93 8.11
C TYR A 56 -11.44 -6.59 9.57
N GLY A 57 -12.43 -6.74 10.46
CA GLY A 57 -12.27 -6.64 11.90
C GLY A 57 -12.61 -5.29 12.52
N ALA A 58 -13.23 -4.36 11.80
CA ALA A 58 -13.66 -3.08 12.37
C ALA A 58 -14.78 -3.31 13.40
N ASP A 59 -14.53 -2.92 14.65
CA ASP A 59 -15.51 -2.98 15.75
C ASP A 59 -16.50 -1.82 15.67
N THR A 60 -16.01 -0.63 15.31
CA THR A 60 -16.80 0.58 15.13
C THR A 60 -16.47 1.23 13.79
N VAL A 61 -17.47 1.79 13.14
CA VAL A 61 -17.33 2.54 11.89
C VAL A 61 -17.89 3.93 12.06
N TRP A 62 -17.03 4.91 12.17
CA TRP A 62 -17.38 6.33 12.21
C TRP A 62 -17.69 6.82 10.80
N THR A 63 -18.87 7.36 10.57
CA THR A 63 -19.32 7.79 9.24
C THR A 63 -19.72 9.27 9.19
N ALA A 64 -19.23 9.98 8.18
CA ALA A 64 -19.78 11.24 7.73
C ALA A 64 -20.25 11.06 6.29
N ASP A 65 -21.55 10.84 6.11
CA ASP A 65 -22.18 10.63 4.80
C ASP A 65 -22.83 11.94 4.34
N ASP A 66 -22.09 12.69 3.54
CA ASP A 66 -22.58 13.93 2.92
C ASP A 66 -21.82 14.21 1.61
N LYS A 67 -22.51 14.90 0.67
CA LYS A 67 -21.92 15.35 -0.61
C LYS A 67 -20.67 16.22 -0.42
N GLU A 68 -20.51 16.87 0.71
CA GLU A 68 -19.33 17.67 1.04
C GLU A 68 -18.05 16.85 1.12
N PHE A 69 -18.14 15.51 1.29
CA PHE A 69 -17.00 14.60 1.37
C PHE A 69 -16.75 13.82 0.07
N ALA A 70 -17.50 14.08 -1.00
CA ALA A 70 -17.27 13.48 -2.30
C ALA A 70 -17.37 14.55 -3.41
N PRO A 71 -16.31 14.70 -4.23
CA PRO A 71 -14.99 14.04 -4.14
C PRO A 71 -14.13 14.57 -3.00
N PHE A 72 -13.04 13.86 -2.69
CA PHE A 72 -12.11 14.22 -1.61
C PHE A 72 -11.61 15.68 -1.73
N ARG A 73 -11.64 16.40 -0.61
CA ARG A 73 -11.04 17.73 -0.44
C ARG A 73 -10.29 17.77 0.88
N THR A 74 -9.04 18.17 0.85
CA THR A 74 -8.13 18.05 1.99
C THR A 74 -8.60 18.83 3.22
N LEU A 75 -9.08 20.07 3.07
CA LEU A 75 -9.44 20.91 4.21
C LEU A 75 -10.63 20.36 5.00
N PRO A 76 -11.81 20.08 4.40
CA PRO A 76 -12.94 19.56 5.17
C PRO A 76 -12.64 18.18 5.78
N HIS A 77 -11.93 17.29 5.07
CA HIS A 77 -11.55 16.01 5.64
C HIS A 77 -10.60 16.18 6.84
N THR A 78 -9.62 17.10 6.74
CA THR A 78 -8.70 17.41 7.86
C THR A 78 -9.44 17.94 9.07
N ALA A 79 -10.37 18.88 8.89
CA ALA A 79 -11.13 19.45 9.99
C ALA A 79 -11.95 18.39 10.74
N VAL A 80 -12.67 17.53 10.00
CA VAL A 80 -13.48 16.46 10.60
C VAL A 80 -12.63 15.43 11.29
N MET A 81 -11.55 14.95 10.62
CA MET A 81 -10.65 13.95 11.21
C MET A 81 -9.98 14.46 12.48
N CYS A 82 -9.48 15.69 12.48
CA CYS A 82 -8.88 16.31 13.66
C CYS A 82 -9.91 16.50 14.78
N GLY A 83 -11.14 16.89 14.45
CA GLY A 83 -12.23 17.03 15.41
C GLY A 83 -12.56 15.71 16.08
N LEU A 84 -12.70 14.64 15.29
CA LEU A 84 -12.98 13.30 15.79
C LEU A 84 -11.82 12.77 16.64
N ILE A 85 -10.57 12.93 16.20
CA ILE A 85 -9.39 12.51 16.98
C ILE A 85 -9.30 13.23 18.32
N LYS A 86 -9.57 14.53 18.37
CA LYS A 86 -9.59 15.30 19.64
C LYS A 86 -10.70 14.84 20.58
N GLN A 87 -11.84 14.41 20.03
CA GLN A 87 -12.96 13.89 20.80
C GLN A 87 -12.69 12.47 21.33
N GLU A 88 -12.30 11.55 20.48
CA GLU A 88 -12.17 10.12 20.80
C GLU A 88 -10.78 9.73 21.33
N LYS A 89 -9.76 10.55 21.05
CA LYS A 89 -8.36 10.40 21.51
C LYS A 89 -7.77 9.03 21.23
N PRO A 90 -7.76 8.54 19.96
CA PRO A 90 -7.18 7.25 19.65
C PRO A 90 -5.68 7.21 20.00
N GLN A 91 -5.16 6.03 20.29
CA GLN A 91 -3.72 5.84 20.52
C GLN A 91 -2.95 5.83 19.20
N ILE A 92 -3.52 5.27 18.16
CA ILE A 92 -2.92 5.10 16.83
C ILE A 92 -3.92 5.60 15.78
N ALA A 93 -3.41 6.26 14.73
CA ALA A 93 -4.18 6.61 13.55
C ALA A 93 -3.38 6.27 12.28
N LEU A 94 -3.95 5.42 11.43
CA LEU A 94 -3.32 4.88 10.23
C LEU A 94 -3.98 5.41 8.97
N PHE A 95 -3.16 5.67 7.95
CA PHE A 95 -3.56 6.19 6.64
C PHE A 95 -2.84 5.44 5.52
N GLY A 96 -3.44 5.30 4.35
CA GLY A 96 -2.74 4.82 3.15
C GLY A 96 -1.71 5.84 2.67
N ALA A 97 -0.58 5.39 2.14
CA ALA A 97 0.42 6.27 1.51
C ALA A 97 0.10 6.49 0.01
N THR A 98 -1.16 6.69 -0.31
CA THR A 98 -1.69 7.09 -1.62
C THR A 98 -1.40 8.56 -1.91
N SER A 99 -1.76 9.05 -3.09
CA SER A 99 -1.72 10.49 -3.39
C SER A 99 -2.58 11.31 -2.42
N ILE A 100 -3.76 10.77 -2.05
CA ILE A 100 -4.66 11.40 -1.06
C ILE A 100 -4.04 11.36 0.32
N GLY A 101 -3.61 10.18 0.78
CA GLY A 101 -3.08 10.04 2.13
C GLY A 101 -1.79 10.82 2.38
N ARG A 102 -0.95 10.97 1.35
CA ARG A 102 0.28 11.78 1.41
C ARG A 102 0.03 13.28 1.51
N ASP A 103 -1.12 13.78 1.06
CA ASP A 103 -1.55 15.16 1.29
C ASP A 103 -2.30 15.30 2.62
N PHE A 104 -3.17 14.35 2.93
CA PHE A 104 -4.09 14.39 4.06
C PHE A 104 -3.42 14.15 5.42
N ALA A 105 -2.69 13.03 5.58
CA ALA A 105 -2.14 12.63 6.88
C ALA A 105 -1.15 13.65 7.47
N PRO A 106 -0.25 14.30 6.70
CA PRO A 106 0.63 15.36 7.23
C PRO A 106 -0.14 16.57 7.75
N ARG A 107 -1.26 16.94 7.12
CA ARG A 107 -2.11 18.05 7.59
C ARG A 107 -2.79 17.73 8.91
N VAL A 108 -3.31 16.49 9.05
CA VAL A 108 -3.86 16.00 10.31
C VAL A 108 -2.79 15.99 11.40
N SER A 109 -1.60 15.47 11.11
CA SER A 109 -0.45 15.43 12.00
C SER A 109 -0.06 16.82 12.49
N SER A 110 0.11 17.77 11.57
CA SER A 110 0.46 19.15 11.87
C SER A 110 -0.60 19.84 12.75
N ALA A 111 -1.89 19.67 12.43
CA ALA A 111 -2.99 20.27 13.17
C ALA A 111 -3.19 19.70 14.60
N LEU A 112 -2.67 18.49 14.83
CA LEU A 112 -2.70 17.81 16.13
C LEU A 112 -1.38 17.93 16.90
N PHE A 113 -0.35 18.52 16.31
CA PHE A 113 1.01 18.56 16.86
C PHE A 113 1.53 17.15 17.21
N SER A 114 1.18 16.15 16.39
CA SER A 114 1.58 14.76 16.59
C SER A 114 2.56 14.32 15.50
N GLY A 115 3.47 13.39 15.82
CA GLY A 115 4.42 12.85 14.86
C GLY A 115 3.75 11.94 13.83
N LEU A 116 4.21 12.01 12.59
CA LEU A 116 3.79 11.14 11.49
C LEU A 116 5.00 10.50 10.81
N THR A 117 5.03 9.19 10.74
CA THR A 117 6.02 8.49 9.91
C THR A 117 5.40 8.15 8.57
N ALA A 118 6.03 8.64 7.51
CA ALA A 118 5.51 8.46 6.15
C ALA A 118 6.06 7.18 5.50
N ASP A 119 5.21 6.52 4.69
CA ASP A 119 5.58 5.43 3.78
C ASP A 119 6.14 4.19 4.50
N CYS A 120 5.53 3.83 5.62
CA CYS A 120 5.90 2.64 6.39
C CYS A 120 5.65 1.36 5.60
N THR A 121 6.51 0.36 5.83
CA THR A 121 6.37 -0.98 5.26
C THR A 121 6.03 -2.04 6.31
N GLN A 122 6.23 -1.72 7.59
CA GLN A 122 5.86 -2.59 8.70
C GLN A 122 5.46 -1.78 9.93
N LEU A 123 4.51 -2.30 10.71
CA LEU A 123 4.02 -1.74 11.96
C LEU A 123 3.98 -2.84 13.03
N VAL A 124 4.53 -2.57 14.22
CA VAL A 124 4.57 -3.53 15.32
C VAL A 124 4.38 -2.79 16.65
N ILE A 125 3.76 -3.42 17.64
CA ILE A 125 3.73 -2.91 19.02
C ILE A 125 4.95 -3.42 19.79
N GLY A 126 5.60 -2.53 20.52
CA GLY A 126 6.76 -2.88 21.34
C GLY A 126 7.03 -1.87 22.46
N ASP A 127 7.92 -2.23 23.36
CA ASP A 127 8.36 -1.39 24.47
C ASP A 127 9.69 -0.73 24.12
N HIS A 128 9.86 0.52 24.50
CA HIS A 128 11.05 1.30 24.17
C HIS A 128 11.66 1.94 25.42
N LYS A 129 12.96 1.80 25.56
CA LYS A 129 13.72 2.51 26.58
C LYS A 129 14.56 3.59 25.92
N ASP A 130 14.31 4.84 26.29
CA ASP A 130 15.10 5.97 25.83
C ASP A 130 16.51 5.87 26.40
N ALA A 131 17.51 5.77 25.53
CA ALA A 131 18.92 5.61 25.91
C ALA A 131 19.51 6.84 26.62
N LYS A 132 18.92 8.03 26.44
CA LYS A 132 19.44 9.27 27.03
C LYS A 132 18.81 9.55 28.40
N THR A 133 17.51 9.35 28.51
CA THR A 133 16.76 9.66 29.73
C THR A 133 16.57 8.45 30.64
N GLY A 134 16.74 7.23 30.12
CA GLY A 134 16.44 5.99 30.81
C GLY A 134 14.94 5.72 30.97
N THR A 135 14.07 6.57 30.41
CA THR A 135 12.62 6.43 30.50
C THR A 135 12.16 5.21 29.74
N GLU A 136 11.30 4.40 30.32
CA GLU A 136 10.70 3.23 29.72
C GLU A 136 9.28 3.58 29.26
N TYR A 137 8.97 3.24 28.02
CA TYR A 137 7.68 3.43 27.38
C TYR A 137 7.12 2.09 26.94
N GLU A 138 5.90 1.78 27.31
CA GLU A 138 5.25 0.53 26.98
C GLU A 138 4.25 0.73 25.84
N ASN A 139 4.07 -0.33 25.02
CA ASN A 139 3.04 -0.40 23.99
C ASN A 139 3.12 0.74 22.95
N LEU A 140 4.32 1.09 22.51
CA LEU A 140 4.52 2.04 21.43
C LEU A 140 4.33 1.38 20.05
N LEU A 141 3.88 2.18 19.07
CA LEU A 141 3.87 1.78 17.68
C LEU A 141 5.28 1.96 17.09
N TYR A 142 5.93 0.85 16.75
CA TYR A 142 7.15 0.84 15.95
C TYR A 142 6.76 1.03 14.48
N GLN A 143 7.20 2.12 13.90
CA GLN A 143 6.90 2.57 12.57
C GLN A 143 8.13 2.32 11.72
N ILE A 144 8.12 1.24 10.94
CA ILE A 144 9.29 0.73 10.24
C ILE A 144 9.18 1.10 8.76
N ARG A 145 10.23 1.72 8.25
CA ARG A 145 10.30 2.15 6.85
C ARG A 145 11.70 2.02 6.26
N PRO A 146 11.83 1.76 4.95
CA PRO A 146 13.10 1.88 4.26
C PRO A 146 13.58 3.34 4.24
N ALA A 147 14.87 3.53 4.42
CA ALA A 147 15.56 4.82 4.31
C ALA A 147 16.76 4.70 3.36
N PHE A 148 17.28 5.83 2.88
CA PHE A 148 18.47 5.90 2.02
C PHE A 148 18.43 4.91 0.83
N GLY A 149 17.39 4.99 0.03
CA GLY A 149 17.23 4.14 -1.15
C GLY A 149 16.96 2.65 -0.86
N GLY A 150 16.55 2.32 0.38
CA GLY A 150 16.22 0.96 0.79
C GLY A 150 17.38 0.17 1.44
N ASN A 151 18.57 0.76 1.50
CA ASN A 151 19.74 0.10 2.11
C ASN A 151 19.71 0.08 3.64
N ILE A 152 18.87 0.91 4.25
CA ILE A 152 18.72 1.02 5.70
C ILE A 152 17.24 0.91 6.04
N ILE A 153 16.92 0.17 7.09
CA ILE A 153 15.59 0.12 7.68
C ILE A 153 15.60 0.99 8.93
N ALA A 154 14.75 2.00 8.97
CA ALA A 154 14.59 2.87 10.13
C ALA A 154 13.35 2.44 10.92
N THR A 155 13.53 2.24 12.23
CA THR A 155 12.42 2.09 13.19
C THR A 155 12.22 3.41 13.91
N ILE A 156 11.04 4.00 13.74
CA ILE A 156 10.68 5.29 14.32
C ILE A 156 9.65 5.05 15.43
N VAL A 157 9.82 5.72 16.56
CA VAL A 157 8.87 5.72 17.67
C VAL A 157 8.46 7.15 18.02
N ASN A 158 7.23 7.31 18.49
CA ASN A 158 6.69 8.59 18.94
C ASN A 158 6.14 8.43 20.36
N PRO A 159 6.98 8.57 21.40
CA PRO A 159 6.60 8.24 22.78
C PRO A 159 5.66 9.27 23.41
N ASP A 160 5.79 10.58 23.08
CA ASP A 160 5.19 11.65 23.87
C ASP A 160 3.81 12.10 23.38
N HIS A 161 3.55 11.97 22.07
CA HIS A 161 2.35 12.52 21.44
C HIS A 161 1.39 11.43 20.95
N ARG A 162 0.09 11.75 20.96
CA ARG A 162 -0.98 10.88 20.48
C ARG A 162 -1.91 11.65 19.53
N PRO A 163 -2.47 10.95 18.52
CA PRO A 163 -2.21 9.55 18.16
C PRO A 163 -0.80 9.35 17.59
N GLN A 164 -0.25 8.15 17.71
CA GLN A 164 0.92 7.74 16.93
C GLN A 164 0.45 7.53 15.49
N MET A 165 1.00 8.28 14.54
CA MET A 165 0.47 8.32 13.18
C MET A 165 1.46 7.73 12.17
N ALA A 166 0.93 6.96 11.23
CA ALA A 166 1.70 6.43 10.11
C ALA A 166 0.90 6.49 8.81
N THR A 167 1.58 6.81 7.70
CA THR A 167 1.10 6.39 6.39
C THR A 167 1.80 5.10 5.99
N VAL A 168 1.06 4.17 5.37
CA VAL A 168 1.56 2.86 5.00
C VAL A 168 1.51 2.71 3.49
N ARG A 169 2.62 2.22 2.92
CA ARG A 169 2.73 1.99 1.49
C ARG A 169 1.69 0.96 1.04
N GLU A 170 1.08 1.20 -0.10
CA GLU A 170 0.13 0.27 -0.70
C GLU A 170 0.80 -1.05 -1.08
N GLY A 171 0.08 -2.17 -0.89
CA GLY A 171 0.54 -3.51 -1.27
C GLY A 171 1.59 -4.12 -0.34
N VAL A 172 1.95 -3.49 0.79
CA VAL A 172 2.94 -4.02 1.74
C VAL A 172 2.30 -4.74 2.94
N MET A 173 1.03 -4.46 3.23
CA MET A 173 0.28 -5.20 4.24
C MET A 173 -0.63 -6.23 3.58
N ARG A 174 -1.05 -7.25 4.32
CA ARG A 174 -1.99 -8.24 3.80
C ARG A 174 -3.42 -7.69 3.83
N LYS A 175 -4.19 -8.02 2.82
CA LYS A 175 -5.63 -7.79 2.76
C LYS A 175 -6.33 -9.12 3.02
N GLU A 176 -6.69 -9.37 4.26
CA GLU A 176 -7.29 -10.65 4.69
C GLU A 176 -8.50 -10.38 5.59
N TYR A 177 -9.52 -11.20 5.47
CA TYR A 177 -10.65 -11.14 6.39
C TYR A 177 -10.19 -11.54 7.80
N ALA A 178 -10.71 -10.84 8.80
CA ALA A 178 -10.44 -11.18 10.19
C ALA A 178 -10.98 -12.56 10.53
N ALA A 179 -10.25 -13.34 11.32
CA ALA A 179 -10.71 -14.66 11.78
C ALA A 179 -12.05 -14.57 12.52
N LYS A 180 -12.31 -13.43 13.18
CA LYS A 180 -13.61 -13.08 13.75
C LYS A 180 -13.95 -11.67 13.25
N PRO A 181 -15.05 -11.50 12.49
CA PRO A 181 -15.51 -10.19 12.09
C PRO A 181 -15.73 -9.28 13.29
N GLY A 182 -15.44 -7.97 13.10
CA GLY A 182 -15.79 -6.96 14.07
C GLY A 182 -17.29 -6.74 14.16
N ALA A 183 -17.73 -5.98 15.16
CA ALA A 183 -19.15 -5.67 15.34
C ALA A 183 -19.71 -4.76 14.22
N GLY A 184 -18.85 -3.93 13.61
CA GLY A 184 -19.25 -2.98 12.56
C GLY A 184 -20.28 -1.96 13.04
N GLU A 185 -20.23 -1.59 14.34
CA GLU A 185 -21.15 -0.62 14.94
C GLU A 185 -21.02 0.73 14.23
N VAL A 186 -22.08 1.17 13.56
CA VAL A 186 -22.07 2.48 12.86
C VAL A 186 -22.27 3.60 13.83
N LYS A 187 -21.35 4.57 13.85
CA LYS A 187 -21.47 5.81 14.63
C LYS A 187 -21.41 7.02 13.71
N PRO A 188 -22.50 7.75 13.55
CA PRO A 188 -22.48 8.97 12.75
C PRO A 188 -21.61 10.04 13.42
N ILE A 189 -20.79 10.71 12.61
CA ILE A 189 -19.99 11.85 13.04
C ILE A 189 -20.85 13.11 12.91
N ASP A 190 -20.98 13.87 13.97
CA ASP A 190 -21.54 15.22 13.92
C ASP A 190 -20.50 16.19 13.34
N TRP A 191 -20.23 16.02 12.04
CA TRP A 191 -19.13 16.66 11.33
C TRP A 191 -19.30 18.18 11.20
N LYS A 192 -20.55 18.69 11.21
CA LYS A 192 -20.83 20.13 11.07
C LYS A 192 -20.19 20.96 12.18
N LYS A 193 -20.10 20.42 13.39
CA LYS A 193 -19.45 21.11 14.52
C LYS A 193 -17.95 21.29 14.38
N PHE A 194 -17.31 20.52 13.49
CA PHE A 194 -15.87 20.57 13.26
C PHE A 194 -15.48 21.45 12.08
N LEU A 195 -16.42 21.75 11.16
CA LEU A 195 -16.17 22.57 9.97
C LEU A 195 -16.31 24.05 10.23
N LYS A 196 -15.45 24.81 9.58
CA LYS A 196 -15.55 26.27 9.47
C LYS A 196 -15.73 26.64 8.00
N GLU A 197 -16.22 27.86 7.72
CA GLU A 197 -16.35 28.35 6.34
C GLU A 197 -15.00 28.33 5.59
N SER A 198 -13.90 28.59 6.28
CA SER A 198 -12.56 28.53 5.74
C SER A 198 -12.14 27.13 5.23
N ASP A 199 -12.80 26.08 5.68
CA ASP A 199 -12.50 24.71 5.26
C ASP A 199 -13.22 24.34 3.95
N LEU A 200 -14.18 25.16 3.49
CA LEU A 200 -15.01 24.94 2.31
C LEU A 200 -14.68 25.86 1.13
N VAL A 201 -13.55 26.57 1.18
CA VAL A 201 -13.17 27.56 0.16
C VAL A 201 -12.78 26.97 -1.20
N VAL A 202 -12.43 25.69 -1.24
CA VAL A 202 -12.04 24.99 -2.49
C VAL A 202 -13.23 24.23 -3.03
N LYS A 203 -13.53 24.44 -4.33
CA LYS A 203 -14.54 23.67 -5.09
C LYS A 203 -13.84 22.91 -6.21
N ILE A 204 -14.18 21.66 -6.37
CA ILE A 204 -13.75 20.85 -7.51
C ILE A 204 -14.72 21.14 -8.64
N LEU A 205 -14.20 21.67 -9.76
CA LEU A 205 -15.00 22.02 -10.94
C LEU A 205 -15.11 20.84 -11.90
N ASP A 206 -14.02 20.07 -12.04
CA ASP A 206 -13.95 18.91 -12.92
C ASP A 206 -12.98 17.88 -12.34
N ARG A 207 -13.22 16.60 -12.63
CA ARG A 207 -12.37 15.49 -12.26
C ARG A 207 -12.18 14.58 -13.45
N GLN A 208 -10.99 14.59 -14.02
CA GLN A 208 -10.62 13.68 -15.10
C GLN A 208 -9.96 12.44 -14.49
N ILE A 209 -10.56 11.29 -14.71
CA ILE A 209 -10.03 10.00 -14.28
C ILE A 209 -9.49 9.31 -15.52
N GLU A 210 -8.17 9.12 -15.59
CA GLU A 210 -7.58 8.24 -16.58
C GLU A 210 -7.90 6.79 -16.22
N GLU A 211 -8.60 6.09 -17.11
CA GLU A 211 -8.78 4.64 -16.95
C GLU A 211 -7.43 3.96 -17.05
N ARG A 212 -6.95 3.43 -15.94
CA ARG A 212 -5.75 2.58 -15.95
C ARG A 212 -6.07 1.30 -16.70
N LYS A 213 -5.67 1.20 -17.95
CA LYS A 213 -5.76 -0.02 -18.78
C LYS A 213 -4.90 -1.18 -18.26
N ILE A 214 -4.00 -0.91 -17.33
CA ILE A 214 -2.98 -1.83 -16.83
C ILE A 214 -3.16 -1.98 -15.32
N ASN A 215 -3.48 -3.19 -14.88
CA ASN A 215 -3.60 -3.51 -13.45
C ASN A 215 -2.58 -4.58 -13.03
N ILE A 216 -1.30 -4.18 -12.90
CA ILE A 216 -0.25 -5.10 -12.46
C ILE A 216 -0.42 -5.48 -10.98
N LYS A 217 -1.04 -4.61 -10.19
CA LYS A 217 -1.17 -4.76 -8.73
C LYS A 217 -1.99 -5.98 -8.32
N GLY A 218 -3.07 -6.26 -9.08
CA GLY A 218 -3.97 -7.40 -8.85
C GLY A 218 -3.61 -8.66 -9.62
N ALA A 219 -2.55 -8.64 -10.44
CA ALA A 219 -2.21 -9.75 -11.29
C ALA A 219 -1.66 -10.94 -10.50
N SER A 220 -2.19 -12.15 -10.76
CA SER A 220 -1.68 -13.40 -10.19
C SER A 220 -0.36 -13.84 -10.79
N VAL A 221 -0.08 -13.46 -12.04
CA VAL A 221 1.16 -13.75 -12.77
C VAL A 221 1.69 -12.44 -13.33
N VAL A 222 2.97 -12.17 -13.12
CA VAL A 222 3.66 -11.02 -13.70
C VAL A 222 4.94 -11.47 -14.37
N VAL A 223 5.08 -11.10 -15.65
CA VAL A 223 6.34 -11.27 -16.41
C VAL A 223 6.97 -9.89 -16.56
N ALA A 224 8.15 -9.71 -16.00
CA ALA A 224 8.82 -8.40 -15.98
C ALA A 224 10.11 -8.42 -16.81
N GLY A 225 10.25 -7.39 -17.65
CA GLY A 225 11.45 -7.15 -18.43
C GLY A 225 12.37 -6.11 -17.80
N GLY A 226 13.68 -6.42 -17.78
CA GLY A 226 14.74 -5.51 -17.38
C GLY A 226 15.43 -4.85 -18.57
N TYR A 227 16.48 -4.06 -18.28
CA TYR A 227 17.34 -3.47 -19.31
C TYR A 227 18.03 -4.54 -20.17
N GLY A 228 18.28 -5.74 -19.61
CA GLY A 228 18.84 -6.88 -20.32
C GLY A 228 17.99 -7.45 -21.45
N VAL A 229 16.72 -7.01 -21.61
CA VAL A 229 15.90 -7.30 -22.80
C VAL A 229 16.47 -6.64 -24.05
N GLY A 230 17.22 -5.54 -23.90
CA GLY A 230 18.04 -4.90 -24.93
C GLY A 230 17.32 -3.92 -25.83
N SER A 231 16.04 -4.11 -26.17
CA SER A 231 15.30 -3.18 -27.01
C SER A 231 13.78 -3.25 -26.77
N LYS A 232 13.07 -2.23 -27.28
CA LYS A 232 11.61 -2.20 -27.29
C LYS A 232 11.00 -3.32 -28.14
N GLU A 233 11.67 -3.67 -29.24
CA GLU A 233 11.25 -4.76 -30.14
C GLU A 233 11.31 -6.11 -29.42
N ASN A 234 12.38 -6.36 -28.69
CA ASN A 234 12.55 -7.60 -27.91
C ASN A 234 11.58 -7.66 -26.71
N PHE A 235 11.10 -6.51 -26.24
CA PHE A 235 10.11 -6.46 -25.16
C PHE A 235 8.78 -7.15 -25.53
N LYS A 236 8.54 -7.39 -26.83
CA LYS A 236 7.42 -8.19 -27.33
C LYS A 236 7.45 -9.62 -26.79
N LEU A 237 8.62 -10.20 -26.57
CA LEU A 237 8.75 -11.54 -25.95
C LEU A 237 8.19 -11.57 -24.53
N ILE A 238 8.36 -10.48 -23.78
CA ILE A 238 7.82 -10.36 -22.43
C ILE A 238 6.29 -10.33 -22.49
N HIS A 239 5.72 -9.58 -23.45
CA HIS A 239 4.28 -9.53 -23.68
C HIS A 239 3.72 -10.90 -24.08
N GLU A 240 4.37 -11.60 -25.01
CA GLU A 240 3.94 -12.91 -25.47
C GLU A 240 3.96 -13.96 -24.35
N LEU A 241 5.00 -13.95 -23.50
CA LEU A 241 5.08 -14.85 -22.36
C LEU A 241 3.98 -14.54 -21.33
N ALA A 242 3.76 -13.26 -21.03
CA ALA A 242 2.71 -12.83 -20.10
C ALA A 242 1.32 -13.24 -20.61
N GLU A 243 1.03 -13.02 -21.88
CA GLU A 243 -0.24 -13.39 -22.52
C GLU A 243 -0.49 -14.89 -22.42
N VAL A 244 0.51 -15.70 -22.78
CA VAL A 244 0.40 -17.18 -22.73
C VAL A 244 0.16 -17.69 -21.31
N LEU A 245 0.70 -17.04 -20.30
CA LEU A 245 0.53 -17.39 -18.88
C LEU A 245 -0.71 -16.74 -18.25
N GLY A 246 -1.47 -15.94 -19.01
CA GLY A 246 -2.63 -15.21 -18.49
C GLY A 246 -2.24 -14.16 -17.44
N GLY A 247 -1.05 -13.56 -17.59
CA GLY A 247 -0.48 -12.60 -16.67
C GLY A 247 -0.35 -11.19 -17.23
N GLU A 248 0.16 -10.27 -16.40
CA GLU A 248 0.45 -8.89 -16.74
C GLU A 248 1.95 -8.67 -16.98
N VAL A 249 2.25 -7.64 -17.75
CA VAL A 249 3.63 -7.25 -18.07
C VAL A 249 4.10 -6.18 -17.10
N GLY A 250 5.24 -6.45 -16.45
CA GLY A 250 5.96 -5.49 -15.62
C GLY A 250 7.30 -5.07 -16.22
N ALA A 251 7.95 -4.09 -15.61
CA ALA A 251 9.26 -3.63 -16.05
C ALA A 251 10.12 -3.10 -14.90
N SER A 252 11.44 -3.20 -15.06
CA SER A 252 12.36 -2.45 -14.19
C SER A 252 12.38 -0.97 -14.59
N ARG A 253 12.79 -0.10 -13.66
CA ARG A 253 12.98 1.33 -13.94
C ARG A 253 13.92 1.56 -15.15
N ALA A 254 15.03 0.83 -15.21
CA ALA A 254 15.98 1.00 -16.31
C ALA A 254 15.38 0.67 -17.68
N ALA A 255 14.45 -0.30 -17.79
CA ALA A 255 13.76 -0.60 -19.02
C ALA A 255 12.74 0.49 -19.39
N VAL A 256 12.07 1.09 -18.40
CA VAL A 256 11.17 2.23 -18.60
C VAL A 256 11.94 3.47 -19.02
N ASP A 257 13.02 3.81 -18.32
CA ASP A 257 13.87 4.97 -18.64
C ASP A 257 14.50 4.84 -20.04
N ALA A 258 14.77 3.60 -20.51
CA ALA A 258 15.23 3.30 -21.87
C ALA A 258 14.10 3.34 -22.92
N GLY A 259 12.84 3.56 -22.53
CA GLY A 259 11.71 3.63 -23.43
C GLY A 259 11.22 2.28 -23.99
N PHE A 260 11.59 1.16 -23.36
CA PHE A 260 11.16 -0.16 -23.80
C PHE A 260 9.68 -0.39 -23.53
N THR A 261 9.15 0.22 -22.47
CA THR A 261 7.73 0.17 -22.09
C THR A 261 7.32 1.42 -21.31
N GLU A 262 6.04 1.56 -21.03
CA GLU A 262 5.46 2.71 -20.34
C GLU A 262 5.68 2.68 -18.81
N HIS A 263 5.70 3.87 -18.19
CA HIS A 263 5.95 4.05 -16.75
C HIS A 263 4.91 3.33 -15.87
N ALA A 264 3.67 3.18 -16.35
CA ALA A 264 2.61 2.48 -15.62
C ALA A 264 2.95 1.00 -15.30
N ARG A 265 3.94 0.42 -16.00
CA ARG A 265 4.44 -0.95 -15.78
C ARG A 265 5.65 -1.05 -14.86
N GLN A 266 6.13 0.08 -14.35
CA GLN A 266 7.32 0.11 -13.51
C GLN A 266 7.07 -0.55 -12.15
N ILE A 267 7.92 -1.54 -11.80
CA ILE A 267 7.92 -2.25 -10.51
C ILE A 267 9.13 -1.81 -9.70
N GLY A 268 8.93 -1.59 -8.40
CA GLY A 268 10.00 -1.22 -7.47
C GLY A 268 9.59 -0.11 -6.51
N GLN A 269 10.53 0.42 -5.75
CA GLN A 269 10.31 1.48 -4.75
C GLN A 269 9.68 2.76 -5.31
N THR A 270 10.00 3.10 -6.55
CA THR A 270 9.48 4.29 -7.24
C THR A 270 8.38 3.97 -8.25
N GLY A 271 7.94 2.72 -8.29
CA GLY A 271 6.88 2.19 -9.13
C GLY A 271 5.79 1.51 -8.33
N VAL A 272 5.20 0.49 -8.90
CA VAL A 272 4.16 -0.32 -8.25
C VAL A 272 4.80 -1.42 -7.40
N THR A 273 4.27 -1.63 -6.19
CA THR A 273 4.57 -2.82 -5.37
C THR A 273 3.52 -3.88 -5.66
N ILE A 274 3.98 -5.11 -5.92
CA ILE A 274 3.15 -6.25 -6.34
C ILE A 274 3.44 -7.50 -5.52
N ARG A 275 2.46 -8.42 -5.48
CA ARG A 275 2.57 -9.72 -4.80
C ARG A 275 1.91 -10.82 -5.64
N PRO A 276 2.39 -11.08 -6.85
CA PRO A 276 1.84 -12.13 -7.67
C PRO A 276 2.13 -13.53 -7.08
N LYS A 277 1.34 -14.51 -7.48
CA LYS A 277 1.67 -15.92 -7.22
C LYS A 277 2.91 -16.37 -7.98
N LEU A 278 3.11 -15.81 -9.18
CA LEU A 278 4.28 -16.08 -10.01
C LEU A 278 4.86 -14.77 -10.55
N TYR A 279 6.13 -14.55 -10.29
CA TYR A 279 6.91 -13.46 -10.87
C TYR A 279 8.04 -14.00 -11.72
N ILE A 280 8.12 -13.60 -12.99
CA ILE A 280 9.20 -14.01 -13.90
C ILE A 280 10.04 -12.76 -14.24
N ALA A 281 11.28 -12.73 -13.79
CA ALA A 281 12.24 -11.67 -14.02
C ALA A 281 13.12 -11.97 -15.24
N CYS A 282 12.94 -11.23 -16.33
CA CYS A 282 13.67 -11.43 -17.58
C CYS A 282 14.69 -10.31 -17.80
N GLY A 283 15.99 -10.62 -17.74
CA GLY A 283 17.06 -9.63 -17.94
C GLY A 283 17.07 -8.51 -16.91
N ILE A 284 16.69 -8.81 -15.66
CA ILE A 284 16.66 -7.89 -14.51
C ILE A 284 17.86 -8.18 -13.61
N SER A 285 18.63 -7.16 -13.22
CA SER A 285 19.79 -7.32 -12.34
C SER A 285 19.41 -7.67 -10.89
N GLY A 286 18.28 -7.17 -10.40
CA GLY A 286 17.83 -7.44 -9.02
C GLY A 286 18.39 -6.47 -7.99
N GLN A 287 18.59 -5.21 -8.35
CA GLN A 287 18.91 -4.16 -7.38
C GLN A 287 17.77 -4.00 -6.38
N ILE A 288 18.11 -3.63 -5.13
CA ILE A 288 17.15 -3.54 -4.02
C ILE A 288 15.96 -2.62 -4.30
N GLN A 289 16.16 -1.58 -5.12
CA GLN A 289 15.08 -0.67 -5.52
C GLN A 289 14.00 -1.37 -6.35
N HIS A 290 14.37 -2.41 -7.10
CA HIS A 290 13.42 -3.23 -7.86
C HIS A 290 12.84 -4.34 -6.98
N THR A 291 13.71 -5.07 -6.26
CA THR A 291 13.28 -6.24 -5.48
C THR A 291 12.33 -5.85 -4.36
N ALA A 292 12.49 -4.69 -3.73
CA ALA A 292 11.54 -4.16 -2.74
C ALA A 292 10.09 -3.98 -3.27
N GLY A 293 9.90 -4.02 -4.59
CA GLY A 293 8.57 -3.97 -5.20
C GLY A 293 7.98 -5.33 -5.56
N MET A 294 8.74 -6.46 -5.39
CA MET A 294 8.26 -7.78 -5.81
C MET A 294 8.74 -8.96 -4.95
N ASP A 295 9.58 -8.73 -3.93
CA ASP A 295 10.16 -9.78 -3.07
C ASP A 295 9.12 -10.59 -2.28
N GLN A 296 7.89 -10.09 -2.17
CA GLN A 296 6.76 -10.79 -1.55
C GLN A 296 5.96 -11.66 -2.53
N SER A 297 6.48 -11.87 -3.75
CA SER A 297 5.90 -12.83 -4.70
C SER A 297 5.97 -14.26 -4.14
N SER A 298 4.94 -15.09 -4.41
CA SER A 298 4.92 -16.46 -3.86
C SER A 298 5.95 -17.38 -4.54
N MET A 299 6.27 -17.10 -5.80
CA MET A 299 7.30 -17.82 -6.58
C MET A 299 7.99 -16.82 -7.49
N ILE A 300 9.32 -16.86 -7.51
CA ILE A 300 10.16 -16.00 -8.35
C ILE A 300 11.01 -16.88 -9.28
N ILE A 301 10.90 -16.64 -10.58
CA ILE A 301 11.77 -17.25 -11.60
C ILE A 301 12.63 -16.13 -12.21
N SER A 302 13.94 -16.31 -12.29
CA SER A 302 14.83 -15.40 -12.99
C SER A 302 15.38 -16.03 -14.28
N ILE A 303 15.45 -15.22 -15.33
CA ILE A 303 16.11 -15.54 -16.60
C ILE A 303 17.16 -14.46 -16.83
N ASN A 304 18.43 -14.84 -16.74
CA ASN A 304 19.54 -13.90 -16.87
C ASN A 304 20.75 -14.57 -17.54
N THR A 305 21.49 -13.80 -18.31
CA THR A 305 22.77 -14.26 -18.86
C THR A 305 23.91 -14.25 -17.83
N ASP A 306 23.77 -13.39 -16.79
CA ASP A 306 24.71 -13.30 -15.68
C ASP A 306 24.29 -14.29 -14.56
N PRO A 307 25.08 -15.35 -14.30
CA PRO A 307 24.79 -16.31 -13.23
C PRO A 307 24.87 -15.67 -11.83
N ASP A 308 25.64 -14.59 -11.68
CA ASP A 308 25.86 -13.89 -10.40
C ASP A 308 24.91 -12.71 -10.18
N ALA A 309 23.94 -12.52 -11.07
CA ALA A 309 22.95 -11.43 -10.93
C ALA A 309 22.26 -11.51 -9.55
N PRO A 310 22.17 -10.39 -8.82
CA PRO A 310 21.55 -10.36 -7.48
C PRO A 310 20.14 -10.93 -7.44
N ILE A 311 19.36 -10.83 -8.52
CA ILE A 311 18.00 -11.39 -8.63
C ILE A 311 18.00 -12.92 -8.42
N ASN A 312 19.07 -13.61 -8.83
CA ASN A 312 19.18 -15.06 -8.71
C ASN A 312 19.23 -15.52 -7.24
N LYS A 313 19.67 -14.64 -6.33
CA LYS A 313 19.77 -14.96 -4.89
C LYS A 313 18.40 -15.02 -4.20
N ILE A 314 17.39 -14.36 -4.76
CA ILE A 314 16.03 -14.34 -4.24
C ILE A 314 15.05 -15.14 -5.09
N ALA A 315 15.50 -15.66 -6.24
CA ALA A 315 14.69 -16.48 -7.12
C ALA A 315 14.59 -17.92 -6.59
N ASP A 316 13.39 -18.49 -6.63
CA ASP A 316 13.19 -19.93 -6.38
C ASP A 316 13.80 -20.78 -7.50
N PHE A 317 13.77 -20.26 -8.73
CA PHE A 317 14.40 -20.87 -9.89
C PHE A 317 15.20 -19.85 -10.71
N ALA A 318 16.49 -20.07 -10.88
CA ALA A 318 17.36 -19.24 -11.71
C ALA A 318 17.75 -19.99 -12.98
N ILE A 319 17.42 -19.40 -14.13
CA ILE A 319 17.76 -19.92 -15.46
C ILE A 319 18.87 -19.04 -16.04
N THR A 320 20.08 -19.59 -16.14
CA THR A 320 21.18 -18.90 -16.81
C THR A 320 21.09 -19.15 -18.31
N GLY A 321 20.80 -18.08 -19.08
CA GLY A 321 20.65 -18.18 -20.53
C GLY A 321 20.16 -16.90 -21.17
N ASP A 322 20.22 -16.86 -22.50
CA ASP A 322 19.67 -15.76 -23.30
C ASP A 322 18.13 -15.85 -23.31
N LEU A 323 17.46 -14.78 -22.90
CA LEU A 323 16.01 -14.70 -22.88
C LEU A 323 15.39 -14.92 -24.29
N ASN A 324 16.11 -14.54 -25.36
CA ASN A 324 15.67 -14.77 -26.75
C ASN A 324 15.63 -16.26 -27.12
N GLU A 325 16.36 -17.12 -26.41
CA GLU A 325 16.28 -18.57 -26.57
C GLU A 325 15.34 -19.21 -25.56
N VAL A 326 15.39 -18.75 -24.31
CA VAL A 326 14.66 -19.38 -23.19
C VAL A 326 13.15 -19.12 -23.32
N ILE A 327 12.74 -17.86 -23.54
CA ILE A 327 11.32 -17.48 -23.56
C ILE A 327 10.54 -18.21 -24.67
N PRO A 328 11.02 -18.29 -25.93
CA PRO A 328 10.31 -19.04 -26.97
C PRO A 328 10.15 -20.53 -26.64
N LYS A 329 11.16 -21.14 -26.01
CA LYS A 329 11.07 -22.54 -25.55
C LYS A 329 10.03 -22.72 -24.46
N MET A 330 9.97 -21.80 -23.49
CA MET A 330 8.95 -21.79 -22.43
C MET A 330 7.55 -21.66 -23.01
N ILE A 331 7.31 -20.70 -23.91
CA ILE A 331 6.03 -20.49 -24.59
C ILE A 331 5.60 -21.75 -25.35
N LYS A 332 6.51 -22.34 -26.13
CA LYS A 332 6.24 -23.56 -26.89
C LYS A 332 5.86 -24.72 -25.97
N TYR A 333 6.63 -24.94 -24.90
CA TYR A 333 6.38 -26.02 -23.94
C TYR A 333 5.04 -25.85 -23.23
N TYR A 334 4.73 -24.63 -22.79
CA TYR A 334 3.47 -24.34 -22.11
C TYR A 334 2.27 -24.57 -23.02
N LYS A 335 2.30 -24.08 -24.27
CA LYS A 335 1.23 -24.29 -25.27
C LYS A 335 0.99 -25.77 -25.60
N GLN A 336 2.02 -26.61 -25.49
CA GLN A 336 1.94 -28.03 -25.77
C GLN A 336 1.38 -28.84 -24.59
N ASN A 337 1.56 -28.36 -23.35
CA ASN A 337 1.27 -29.12 -22.14
C ASN A 337 0.17 -28.51 -21.26
N SER A 338 -0.24 -27.26 -21.48
CA SER A 338 -1.41 -26.68 -20.83
C SER A 338 -2.66 -27.08 -21.62
N LYS A 339 -3.40 -28.05 -21.07
CA LYS A 339 -4.75 -28.44 -21.53
C LYS A 339 -5.79 -27.90 -20.57
#